data_5415b9757d26a3afdb4e1a6684e1cf08
#
_entry.id   5415b9757d26a3afdb4e1a6684e1cf08
#
_cell.length_a   1.000
_cell.length_b   1.000
_cell.length_c   1.000
_cell.angle_alpha   90.00
_cell.angle_beta   90.00
_cell.angle_gamma   90.00
#
_symmetry.space_group_name_H-M   'P 1'
#
loop_
_entity.id
_entity.type
_entity.pdbx_description
1 polymer ?
#
loop_
_entity_poly.entity_id
_entity_poly.type
_entity_poly.pdbx_seq_one_letter_code
_entity_poly.pdbx_strand_id
1 'polypeptide(L)'
;MESWLCDTNGGTLPHEVTEIVNEVTKHIPGKNIGIHAHNDTGNAVANSIAAVLSGARQVQGTINGLGERCGNANLMTLIPTFHLKKEFSDKFEINIKEKNIKHITQCSRLLDEILNRKPNKHLPYVGAAAFSHKGGLHVSAVQKDPKTYEHINPEDVGNNRNIVISDQSGKSNILSRLKTIGIE
;
A
#
# COMPACT_ATOMS: atom_id res chain seq x y z
N MET A 1 -22.56 4.28 -19.58
CA MET A 1 -21.82 5.54 -19.33
C MET A 1 -21.10 5.34 -18.00
N GLU A 2 -19.80 5.56 -17.94
CA GLU A 2 -19.02 5.52 -16.71
C GLU A 2 -19.02 6.91 -16.08
N SER A 3 -19.17 6.98 -14.77
CA SER A 3 -19.20 8.23 -14.01
C SER A 3 -18.05 8.25 -13.00
N TRP A 4 -17.31 9.34 -12.93
CA TRP A 4 -16.19 9.50 -12.02
C TRP A 4 -16.53 10.51 -10.94
N LEU A 5 -16.33 10.11 -9.69
CA LEU A 5 -16.35 10.99 -8.53
C LEU A 5 -14.93 11.49 -8.30
N CYS A 6 -14.72 12.79 -8.39
CA CYS A 6 -13.41 13.41 -8.31
C CYS A 6 -13.31 14.26 -7.04
N ASP A 7 -12.48 13.83 -6.10
CA ASP A 7 -12.05 14.68 -4.98
C ASP A 7 -10.89 15.58 -5.45
N THR A 8 -11.26 16.62 -6.22
CA THR A 8 -10.30 17.48 -6.93
C THR A 8 -9.43 18.32 -5.99
N ASN A 9 -9.93 18.73 -4.84
CA ASN A 9 -9.18 19.53 -3.88
C ASN A 9 -8.47 18.65 -2.82
N GLY A 10 -8.75 17.35 -2.78
CA GLY A 10 -8.14 16.39 -1.86
C GLY A 10 -8.53 16.57 -0.39
N GLY A 11 -9.63 17.31 -0.14
CA GLY A 11 -10.09 17.66 1.20
C GLY A 11 -11.15 16.73 1.80
N THR A 12 -11.75 15.87 0.99
CA THR A 12 -12.83 14.98 1.42
C THR A 12 -12.31 13.91 2.39
N LEU A 13 -13.10 13.59 3.41
CA LEU A 13 -12.79 12.56 4.38
C LEU A 13 -13.47 11.23 4.02
N PRO A 14 -12.95 10.06 4.49
CA PRO A 14 -13.47 8.75 4.09
C PRO A 14 -14.96 8.53 4.38
N HIS A 15 -15.51 9.08 5.47
CA HIS A 15 -16.94 8.96 5.78
C HIS A 15 -17.80 9.77 4.82
N GLU A 16 -17.34 10.96 4.40
CA GLU A 16 -18.03 11.78 3.40
C GLU A 16 -18.05 11.09 2.04
N VAL A 17 -16.92 10.45 1.63
CA VAL A 17 -16.87 9.62 0.42
C VAL A 17 -17.90 8.49 0.51
N THR A 18 -18.00 7.83 1.66
CA THR A 18 -18.98 6.75 1.90
C THR A 18 -20.39 7.25 1.68
N GLU A 19 -20.76 8.40 2.25
CA GLU A 19 -22.09 9.01 2.10
C GLU A 19 -22.39 9.37 0.64
N ILE A 20 -21.44 10.02 -0.04
CA ILE A 20 -21.57 10.41 -1.45
C ILE A 20 -21.75 9.19 -2.34
N VAL A 21 -20.90 8.18 -2.21
CA VAL A 21 -20.97 6.96 -3.05
C VAL A 21 -22.27 6.20 -2.79
N ASN A 22 -22.69 6.06 -1.52
CA ASN A 22 -23.95 5.43 -1.18
C ASN A 22 -25.17 6.18 -1.79
N GLU A 23 -25.12 7.49 -1.85
CA GLU A 23 -26.19 8.26 -2.50
C GLU A 23 -26.19 8.05 -4.02
N VAL A 24 -25.02 8.15 -4.65
CA VAL A 24 -24.87 7.99 -6.11
C VAL A 24 -25.24 6.57 -6.57
N THR A 25 -24.95 5.54 -5.77
CA THR A 25 -25.26 4.14 -6.12
C THR A 25 -26.76 3.84 -6.14
N LYS A 26 -27.59 4.69 -5.55
CA LYS A 26 -29.06 4.60 -5.69
C LYS A 26 -29.54 4.90 -7.12
N HIS A 27 -28.76 5.65 -7.87
CA HIS A 27 -29.12 6.13 -9.21
C HIS A 27 -28.26 5.53 -10.33
N ILE A 28 -27.01 5.21 -10.04
CA ILE A 28 -26.04 4.69 -11.01
C ILE A 28 -25.48 3.37 -10.47
N PRO A 29 -25.54 2.26 -11.25
CA PRO A 29 -24.95 1.00 -10.83
C PRO A 29 -23.46 1.15 -10.48
N GLY A 30 -23.02 0.59 -9.37
CA GLY A 30 -21.64 0.74 -8.86
C GLY A 30 -20.56 0.32 -9.85
N LYS A 31 -20.84 -0.66 -10.73
CA LYS A 31 -19.92 -1.07 -11.82
C LYS A 31 -19.59 0.07 -12.81
N ASN A 32 -20.38 1.13 -12.83
CA ASN A 32 -20.21 2.31 -13.65
C ASN A 32 -19.68 3.52 -12.85
N ILE A 33 -19.29 3.32 -11.58
CA ILE A 33 -18.80 4.39 -10.70
C ILE A 33 -17.31 4.17 -10.44
N GLY A 34 -16.52 5.22 -10.71
CA GLY A 34 -15.13 5.32 -10.39
C GLY A 34 -14.85 6.43 -9.36
N ILE A 35 -13.72 6.31 -8.67
CA ILE A 35 -13.19 7.33 -7.77
C ILE A 35 -11.82 7.80 -8.25
N HIS A 36 -11.61 9.12 -8.24
CA HIS A 36 -10.31 9.78 -8.44
C HIS A 36 -10.07 10.74 -7.27
N ALA A 37 -9.15 10.36 -6.37
CA ALA A 37 -8.89 11.11 -5.16
C ALA A 37 -7.50 11.75 -5.16
N HIS A 38 -7.43 13.05 -4.82
CA HIS A 38 -6.19 13.75 -4.50
C HIS A 38 -5.82 13.57 -3.02
N ASN A 39 -4.55 13.79 -2.69
CA ASN A 39 -3.96 13.37 -1.40
C ASN A 39 -3.61 14.56 -0.49
N ASP A 40 -4.30 15.69 -0.61
CA ASP A 40 -3.96 16.93 0.11
C ASP A 40 -4.13 16.79 1.63
N THR A 41 -5.09 16.00 2.07
CA THR A 41 -5.27 15.62 3.49
C THR A 41 -4.60 14.30 3.88
N GLY A 42 -3.86 13.66 2.97
CA GLY A 42 -3.27 12.34 3.21
C GLY A 42 -4.26 11.17 3.12
N ASN A 43 -5.50 11.42 2.70
CA ASN A 43 -6.60 10.43 2.74
C ASN A 43 -6.92 9.78 1.38
N ALA A 44 -6.21 10.08 0.30
CA ALA A 44 -6.58 9.57 -1.03
C ALA A 44 -6.72 8.05 -1.11
N VAL A 45 -5.83 7.30 -0.45
CA VAL A 45 -5.90 5.84 -0.36
C VAL A 45 -7.12 5.42 0.46
N ALA A 46 -7.35 6.03 1.61
CA ALA A 46 -8.49 5.71 2.48
C ALA A 46 -9.82 6.04 1.80
N ASN A 47 -9.89 7.17 1.10
CA ASN A 47 -11.04 7.59 0.31
C ASN A 47 -11.35 6.60 -0.83
N SER A 48 -10.32 6.12 -1.54
CA SER A 48 -10.48 5.11 -2.58
C SER A 48 -10.99 3.78 -2.03
N ILE A 49 -10.51 3.37 -0.86
CA ILE A 49 -10.99 2.17 -0.14
C ILE A 49 -12.46 2.35 0.28
N ALA A 50 -12.79 3.49 0.88
CA ALA A 50 -14.16 3.80 1.30
C ALA A 50 -15.15 3.78 0.12
N ALA A 51 -14.73 4.34 -1.03
CA ALA A 51 -15.54 4.31 -2.25
C ALA A 51 -15.80 2.90 -2.75
N VAL A 52 -14.79 2.00 -2.76
CA VAL A 52 -14.94 0.60 -3.17
C VAL A 52 -15.89 -0.15 -2.22
N LEU A 53 -15.73 0.03 -0.92
CA LEU A 53 -16.61 -0.59 0.09
C LEU A 53 -18.05 -0.10 -0.05
N SER A 54 -18.26 1.14 -0.47
CA SER A 54 -19.58 1.75 -0.68
C SER A 54 -20.19 1.47 -2.06
N GLY A 55 -19.48 0.76 -2.95
CA GLY A 55 -20.06 0.30 -4.21
C GLY A 55 -19.32 0.72 -5.49
N ALA A 56 -18.37 1.64 -5.46
CA ALA A 56 -17.55 1.96 -6.63
C ALA A 56 -16.73 0.73 -7.08
N ARG A 57 -16.52 0.60 -8.41
CA ARG A 57 -15.80 -0.55 -8.98
C ARG A 57 -14.62 -0.16 -9.85
N GLN A 58 -14.33 1.13 -9.91
CA GLN A 58 -13.15 1.65 -10.60
C GLN A 58 -12.41 2.59 -9.67
N VAL A 59 -11.09 2.50 -9.64
CA VAL A 59 -10.22 3.39 -8.87
C VAL A 59 -9.13 3.92 -9.79
N GLN A 60 -9.03 5.24 -9.87
CA GLN A 60 -7.88 5.90 -10.49
C GLN A 60 -6.88 6.29 -9.42
N GLY A 61 -5.62 6.03 -9.72
CA GLY A 61 -4.51 6.41 -8.89
C GLY A 61 -3.24 6.45 -9.73
N THR A 62 -2.13 6.70 -9.07
CA THR A 62 -0.83 6.79 -9.76
C THR A 62 0.23 5.95 -9.05
N ILE A 63 1.25 5.52 -9.78
CA ILE A 63 2.40 4.85 -9.21
C ILE A 63 3.11 5.84 -8.26
N ASN A 64 3.42 5.39 -7.06
CA ASN A 64 4.03 6.18 -5.97
C ASN A 64 3.20 7.41 -5.55
N GLY A 65 1.92 7.47 -5.93
CA GLY A 65 1.04 8.59 -5.59
C GLY A 65 1.39 9.91 -6.29
N LEU A 66 2.09 9.85 -7.43
CA LEU A 66 2.44 11.06 -8.17
C LEU A 66 1.20 11.83 -8.62
N GLY A 67 1.29 13.15 -8.63
CA GLY A 67 0.22 14.02 -9.11
C GLY A 67 0.39 15.46 -8.64
N GLU A 68 -0.61 16.26 -8.93
CA GLU A 68 -0.68 17.67 -8.54
C GLU A 68 -0.59 17.81 -7.00
N ARG A 69 0.05 18.87 -6.55
CA ARG A 69 0.22 19.25 -5.14
C ARG A 69 0.80 18.11 -4.27
N CYS A 70 -0.06 17.46 -3.47
CA CYS A 70 0.31 16.32 -2.60
C CYS A 70 0.16 14.95 -3.29
N GLY A 71 -0.24 14.94 -4.57
CA GLY A 71 -0.38 13.74 -5.38
C GLY A 71 -1.79 13.15 -5.38
N ASN A 72 -1.87 11.92 -5.87
CA ASN A 72 -3.09 11.14 -6.03
C ASN A 72 -3.08 9.89 -5.14
N ALA A 73 -4.15 9.13 -5.17
CA ALA A 73 -4.21 7.83 -4.52
C ALA A 73 -3.07 6.93 -5.02
N ASN A 74 -2.28 6.40 -4.08
CA ASN A 74 -1.10 5.61 -4.40
C ASN A 74 -1.47 4.17 -4.77
N LEU A 75 -1.32 3.81 -6.05
CA LEU A 75 -1.57 2.45 -6.54
C LEU A 75 -0.64 1.41 -5.91
N MET A 76 0.58 1.80 -5.49
CA MET A 76 1.51 0.88 -4.81
C MET A 76 1.01 0.47 -3.42
N THR A 77 0.03 1.19 -2.87
CA THR A 77 -0.67 0.84 -1.63
C THR A 77 -2.01 0.15 -1.92
N LEU A 78 -2.79 0.68 -2.87
CA LEU A 78 -4.13 0.17 -3.17
C LEU A 78 -4.12 -1.24 -3.77
N ILE A 79 -3.26 -1.50 -4.75
CA ILE A 79 -3.19 -2.78 -5.44
C ILE A 79 -2.90 -3.94 -4.46
N PRO A 80 -1.84 -3.91 -3.63
CA PRO A 80 -1.61 -4.99 -2.68
C PRO A 80 -2.67 -5.04 -1.58
N THR A 81 -3.26 -3.91 -1.19
CA THR A 81 -4.37 -3.90 -0.23
C THR A 81 -5.56 -4.69 -0.76
N PHE A 82 -6.00 -4.40 -1.99
CA PHE A 82 -7.15 -5.09 -2.59
C PHE A 82 -6.85 -6.56 -2.92
N HIS A 83 -5.60 -6.90 -3.20
CA HIS A 83 -5.24 -8.26 -3.58
C HIS A 83 -4.95 -9.17 -2.37
N LEU A 84 -4.29 -8.66 -1.33
CA LEU A 84 -3.76 -9.46 -0.23
C LEU A 84 -4.62 -9.43 1.05
N LYS A 85 -5.53 -8.45 1.19
CA LYS A 85 -6.42 -8.40 2.33
C LYS A 85 -7.71 -9.17 2.05
N LYS A 86 -8.01 -10.19 2.86
CA LYS A 86 -9.18 -11.08 2.70
C LYS A 86 -10.51 -10.33 2.58
N GLU A 87 -10.65 -9.20 3.27
CA GLU A 87 -11.84 -8.37 3.16
C GLU A 87 -12.15 -7.98 1.71
N PHE A 88 -11.12 -7.83 0.87
CA PHE A 88 -11.23 -7.46 -0.54
C PHE A 88 -11.07 -8.65 -1.46
N SER A 89 -10.03 -9.47 -1.29
CA SER A 89 -9.74 -10.60 -2.19
C SER A 89 -10.84 -11.65 -2.21
N ASP A 90 -11.59 -11.80 -1.12
CA ASP A 90 -12.73 -12.72 -1.05
C ASP A 90 -13.99 -12.17 -1.78
N LYS A 91 -14.04 -10.88 -2.09
CA LYS A 91 -15.22 -10.20 -2.66
C LYS A 91 -14.99 -9.63 -4.05
N PHE A 92 -13.75 -9.31 -4.40
CA PHE A 92 -13.40 -8.56 -5.59
C PHE A 92 -12.24 -9.23 -6.32
N GLU A 93 -12.34 -9.25 -7.63
CA GLU A 93 -11.24 -9.59 -8.52
C GLU A 93 -10.68 -8.29 -9.11
N ILE A 94 -9.35 -8.12 -9.07
CA ILE A 94 -8.66 -7.02 -9.72
C ILE A 94 -7.98 -7.54 -10.99
N ASN A 95 -7.92 -6.73 -12.05
CA ASN A 95 -7.33 -7.11 -13.34
C ASN A 95 -5.80 -7.23 -13.32
N ILE A 96 -5.23 -7.65 -12.18
CA ILE A 96 -3.79 -7.90 -12.01
C ILE A 96 -3.64 -9.35 -11.55
N LYS A 97 -2.95 -10.16 -12.35
CA LYS A 97 -2.71 -11.56 -12.00
C LYS A 97 -1.88 -11.65 -10.72
N GLU A 98 -2.24 -12.57 -9.84
CA GLU A 98 -1.55 -12.81 -8.55
C GLU A 98 -0.03 -12.87 -8.68
N LYS A 99 0.47 -13.64 -9.66
CA LYS A 99 1.91 -13.77 -9.94
C LYS A 99 2.62 -12.45 -10.25
N ASN A 100 1.89 -11.38 -10.58
CA ASN A 100 2.46 -10.09 -10.93
C ASN A 100 2.55 -9.13 -9.72
N ILE A 101 1.87 -9.42 -8.62
CA ILE A 101 1.90 -8.57 -7.41
C ILE A 101 3.34 -8.46 -6.86
N LYS A 102 4.12 -9.54 -6.94
CA LYS A 102 5.53 -9.54 -6.53
C LYS A 102 6.44 -8.56 -7.30
N HIS A 103 5.97 -7.98 -8.38
CA HIS A 103 6.73 -6.98 -9.15
C HIS A 103 6.42 -5.54 -8.75
N ILE A 104 5.49 -5.32 -7.80
CA ILE A 104 5.01 -3.97 -7.48
C ILE A 104 6.12 -3.08 -6.89
N THR A 105 7.01 -3.64 -6.07
CA THR A 105 8.19 -2.95 -5.54
C THR A 105 9.15 -2.54 -6.66
N GLN A 106 9.36 -3.43 -7.63
CA GLN A 106 10.20 -3.12 -8.80
C GLN A 106 9.59 -2.01 -9.65
N CYS A 107 8.27 -2.03 -9.88
CA CYS A 107 7.57 -0.96 -10.60
C CYS A 107 7.72 0.39 -9.90
N SER A 108 7.58 0.42 -8.58
CA SER A 108 7.78 1.64 -7.78
C SER A 108 9.19 2.21 -7.97
N ARG A 109 10.21 1.37 -7.87
CA ARG A 109 11.63 1.78 -8.01
C ARG A 109 11.96 2.22 -9.41
N LEU A 110 11.47 1.50 -10.43
CA LEU A 110 11.68 1.84 -11.84
C LEU A 110 11.15 3.25 -12.16
N LEU A 111 9.97 3.61 -11.63
CA LEU A 111 9.44 4.95 -11.83
C LEU A 111 10.33 6.03 -11.20
N ASP A 112 10.81 5.81 -9.98
CA ASP A 112 11.72 6.75 -9.31
C ASP A 112 13.03 6.89 -10.10
N GLU A 113 13.55 5.80 -10.67
CA GLU A 113 14.73 5.80 -11.53
C GLU A 113 14.50 6.60 -12.81
N ILE A 114 13.40 6.36 -13.54
CA ILE A 114 13.04 7.10 -14.75
C ILE A 114 12.91 8.60 -14.47
N LEU A 115 12.36 8.96 -13.32
CA LEU A 115 12.17 10.35 -12.90
C LEU A 115 13.42 10.96 -12.25
N ASN A 116 14.51 10.20 -12.12
CA ASN A 116 15.73 10.60 -11.40
C ASN A 116 15.42 11.13 -9.99
N ARG A 117 14.54 10.41 -9.26
CA ARG A 117 14.12 10.73 -7.88
C ARG A 117 14.70 9.74 -6.90
N LYS A 118 15.06 10.22 -5.72
CA LYS A 118 15.39 9.34 -4.60
C LYS A 118 14.13 8.61 -4.13
N PRO A 119 14.11 7.26 -4.08
CA PRO A 119 12.98 6.50 -3.58
C PRO A 119 12.61 6.87 -2.14
N ASN A 120 11.31 7.01 -1.88
CA ASN A 120 10.83 7.19 -0.52
C ASN A 120 10.86 5.84 0.21
N LYS A 121 11.83 5.67 1.11
CA LYS A 121 12.02 4.43 1.87
C LYS A 121 10.85 4.05 2.80
N HIS A 122 9.96 4.98 3.10
CA HIS A 122 8.82 4.78 4.00
C HIS A 122 7.49 4.55 3.28
N LEU A 123 7.47 4.41 1.94
CA LEU A 123 6.24 4.06 1.25
C LEU A 123 5.68 2.73 1.76
N PRO A 124 4.38 2.64 2.05
CA PRO A 124 3.74 1.38 2.41
C PRO A 124 4.00 0.29 1.35
N TYR A 125 4.19 -0.93 1.78
CA TYR A 125 4.48 -2.14 0.99
C TYR A 125 5.82 -2.11 0.21
N VAL A 126 6.15 -1.05 -0.50
CA VAL A 126 7.25 -1.02 -1.48
C VAL A 126 8.52 -0.32 -0.99
N GLY A 127 8.41 0.48 0.04
CA GLY A 127 9.54 1.22 0.60
C GLY A 127 10.59 0.28 1.23
N ALA A 128 11.86 0.65 1.15
CA ALA A 128 12.96 -0.15 1.70
C ALA A 128 12.87 -0.35 3.23
N ALA A 129 12.14 0.54 3.94
CA ALA A 129 11.91 0.45 5.37
C ALA A 129 10.56 -0.18 5.74
N ALA A 130 9.70 -0.53 4.76
CA ALA A 130 8.34 -1.01 5.01
C ALA A 130 8.31 -2.30 5.88
N PHE A 131 9.32 -3.14 5.76
CA PHE A 131 9.49 -4.38 6.53
C PHE A 131 10.84 -4.41 7.27
N SER A 132 11.24 -3.24 7.81
CA SER A 132 12.48 -3.11 8.55
C SER A 132 12.21 -3.09 10.06
N HIS A 133 12.90 -3.97 10.79
CA HIS A 133 12.76 -4.11 12.23
C HIS A 133 14.07 -3.70 12.93
N LYS A 134 14.00 -2.76 13.87
CA LYS A 134 15.15 -2.22 14.61
C LYS A 134 15.17 -2.67 16.07
N GLY A 135 14.03 -2.63 16.75
CA GLY A 135 13.94 -2.97 18.17
C GLY A 135 14.21 -4.45 18.46
N GLY A 136 15.04 -4.77 19.45
CA GLY A 136 15.39 -6.16 19.79
C GLY A 136 14.19 -7.04 20.11
N LEU A 137 13.17 -6.49 20.79
CA LEU A 137 11.91 -7.19 21.06
C LEU A 137 11.15 -7.51 19.77
N HIS A 138 11.07 -6.55 18.83
CA HIS A 138 10.42 -6.74 17.53
C HIS A 138 11.15 -7.81 16.70
N VAL A 139 12.47 -7.76 16.65
CA VAL A 139 13.29 -8.75 15.93
C VAL A 139 13.08 -10.15 16.50
N SER A 140 13.08 -10.29 17.84
CA SER A 140 12.84 -11.59 18.50
C SER A 140 11.43 -12.12 18.21
N ALA A 141 10.41 -11.26 18.20
CA ALA A 141 9.03 -11.66 17.91
C ALA A 141 8.86 -12.07 16.44
N VAL A 142 9.37 -11.28 15.50
CA VAL A 142 9.33 -11.59 14.06
C VAL A 142 10.07 -12.90 13.73
N GLN A 143 11.16 -13.20 14.43
CA GLN A 143 11.86 -14.49 14.25
C GLN A 143 11.03 -15.68 14.71
N LYS A 144 10.18 -15.52 15.72
CA LYS A 144 9.28 -16.59 16.20
C LYS A 144 8.03 -16.72 15.35
N ASP A 145 7.39 -15.59 15.05
CA ASP A 145 6.23 -15.51 14.17
C ASP A 145 6.22 -14.13 13.48
N PRO A 146 6.50 -14.06 12.17
CA PRO A 146 6.45 -12.82 11.40
C PRO A 146 5.15 -12.05 11.53
N LYS A 147 4.01 -12.75 11.64
CA LYS A 147 2.68 -12.14 11.74
C LYS A 147 2.49 -11.22 12.94
N THR A 148 3.38 -11.27 13.94
CA THR A 148 3.33 -10.38 15.10
C THR A 148 3.57 -8.92 14.75
N TYR A 149 4.34 -8.63 13.68
CA TYR A 149 4.69 -7.27 13.24
C TYR A 149 4.58 -7.05 11.73
N GLU A 150 4.29 -8.10 10.97
CA GLU A 150 4.13 -8.01 9.52
C GLU A 150 2.71 -8.40 9.13
N HIS A 151 2.02 -7.49 8.46
CA HIS A 151 0.63 -7.69 8.07
C HIS A 151 0.47 -8.49 6.78
N ILE A 152 1.56 -8.73 6.05
CA ILE A 152 1.72 -9.59 4.87
C ILE A 152 3.14 -10.13 4.85
N ASN A 153 3.40 -11.13 3.98
CA ASN A 153 4.77 -11.56 3.69
C ASN A 153 5.44 -10.56 2.72
N PRO A 154 6.63 -10.01 3.02
CA PRO A 154 7.32 -9.04 2.17
C PRO A 154 7.52 -9.49 0.72
N GLU A 155 7.81 -10.79 0.51
CA GLU A 155 8.03 -11.36 -0.82
C GLU A 155 6.78 -11.30 -1.70
N ASP A 156 5.58 -11.26 -1.13
CA ASP A 156 4.32 -11.17 -1.88
C ASP A 156 4.25 -9.89 -2.71
N VAL A 157 4.94 -8.84 -2.29
CA VAL A 157 5.05 -7.54 -2.98
C VAL A 157 6.44 -7.29 -3.59
N GLY A 158 7.32 -8.30 -3.60
CA GLY A 158 8.69 -8.20 -4.10
C GLY A 158 9.60 -7.34 -3.24
N ASN A 159 9.28 -7.21 -1.96
CA ASN A 159 10.11 -6.55 -0.95
C ASN A 159 10.80 -7.59 -0.07
N ASN A 160 11.64 -7.16 0.86
CA ASN A 160 12.39 -8.03 1.75
C ASN A 160 12.28 -7.56 3.20
N ARG A 161 12.29 -8.53 4.12
CA ARG A 161 12.49 -8.23 5.55
C ARG A 161 13.92 -7.76 5.77
N ASN A 162 14.08 -6.70 6.54
CA ASN A 162 15.38 -6.17 6.90
C ASN A 162 15.50 -5.98 8.41
N ILE A 163 16.60 -6.46 8.99
CA ILE A 163 16.92 -6.24 10.41
C ILE A 163 17.99 -5.18 10.48
N VAL A 164 17.61 -4.04 11.04
CA VAL A 164 18.48 -2.88 11.18
C VAL A 164 19.35 -3.03 12.42
N ILE A 165 20.65 -2.85 12.25
CA ILE A 165 21.61 -2.75 13.36
C ILE A 165 21.91 -1.28 13.65
N SER A 166 21.90 -0.91 14.91
CA SER A 166 22.28 0.41 15.39
C SER A 166 22.99 0.25 16.74
N ASP A 167 23.43 1.36 17.33
CA ASP A 167 23.97 1.49 18.68
C ASP A 167 23.03 0.96 19.77
N GLN A 168 21.72 0.95 19.50
CA GLN A 168 20.68 0.43 20.40
C GLN A 168 20.27 -1.02 20.11
N SER A 169 21.01 -1.72 19.26
CA SER A 169 20.68 -3.10 18.87
C SER A 169 21.00 -4.09 19.96
N GLY A 170 20.04 -4.95 20.27
CA GLY A 170 20.23 -6.05 21.20
C GLY A 170 20.93 -7.27 20.58
N LYS A 171 21.28 -8.26 21.43
CA LYS A 171 21.93 -9.51 21.03
C LYS A 171 21.20 -10.21 19.86
N SER A 172 19.85 -10.24 19.87
CA SER A 172 19.04 -10.87 18.83
C SER A 172 19.24 -10.27 17.44
N ASN A 173 19.43 -8.93 17.35
CA ASN A 173 19.69 -8.24 16.07
C ASN A 173 21.04 -8.67 15.50
N ILE A 174 22.07 -8.71 16.35
CA ILE A 174 23.43 -9.08 15.95
C ILE A 174 23.45 -10.53 15.49
N LEU A 175 22.92 -11.46 16.27
CA LEU A 175 22.85 -12.88 15.93
C LEU A 175 22.06 -13.10 14.61
N SER A 176 20.95 -12.41 14.43
CA SER A 176 20.20 -12.50 13.18
C SER A 176 21.02 -12.04 11.98
N ARG A 177 21.78 -10.96 12.12
CA ARG A 177 22.63 -10.45 11.04
C ARG A 177 23.80 -11.38 10.73
N LEU A 178 24.43 -11.96 11.75
CA LEU A 178 25.49 -12.95 11.58
C LEU A 178 24.99 -14.15 10.79
N LYS A 179 23.82 -14.71 11.14
CA LYS A 179 23.21 -15.79 10.37
C LYS A 179 22.97 -15.43 8.90
N THR A 180 22.54 -14.19 8.62
CA THR A 180 22.29 -13.75 7.23
C THR A 180 23.57 -13.71 6.37
N ILE A 181 24.74 -13.55 7.00
CA ILE A 181 26.05 -13.55 6.32
C ILE A 181 26.80 -14.88 6.49
N GLY A 182 26.12 -15.94 6.99
CA GLY A 182 26.68 -17.30 7.10
C GLY A 182 27.65 -17.50 8.27
N ILE A 183 27.58 -16.67 9.31
CA ILE A 183 28.37 -16.81 10.54
C ILE A 183 27.43 -17.37 11.64
N GLU A 184 27.77 -18.52 12.20
CA GLU A 184 27.07 -19.17 13.33
C GLU A 184 27.62 -18.70 14.69
#